data_7648c2684615b473acda523715629c11
#
_entry.id   7648c2684615b473acda523715629c11
#
_cell.length_a   1.000
_cell.length_b   1.000
_cell.length_c   1.000
_cell.angle_alpha   90.00
_cell.angle_beta   90.00
_cell.angle_gamma   90.00
#
_symmetry.space_group_name_H-M   'P 1'
#
loop_
_entity.id
_entity.type
_entity.pdbx_description
1 polymer ?
#
loop_
_entity_poly.entity_id
_entity_poly.type
_entity_poly.pdbx_seq_one_letter_code
_entity_poly.pdbx_strand_id
1 'polypeptide(L)'
;SAMDERMHACTTCHGVQGQGRNNDYFPRIAGKPADYLFNQLIAFRDGGRTYPPMGYLLAFLPDPYLHKISEYFAALQPPYPNPDSQPLPAALLDYGKKLVTQGDPSRKLPACAACHGARLTGTQPGIPGLLGLHASYIAGQMGTWRSGTRHAIAPDCMHSIAVKLTDRDITAVSNWLARQPRPDDPTPAPKNTGRLPIACGSQPE
;
A
#
# COMPACT_ATOMS: atom_id res chain seq x y z
N SER A 1 -10.44 -22.36 10.52
CA SER A 1 -10.78 -23.01 9.24
C SER A 1 -9.52 -23.59 8.59
N ALA A 2 -9.67 -24.50 7.62
CA ALA A 2 -8.53 -25.06 6.90
C ALA A 2 -7.67 -23.98 6.21
N MET A 3 -8.27 -22.82 5.93
CA MET A 3 -7.53 -21.69 5.37
C MET A 3 -6.72 -20.96 6.44
N ASP A 4 -7.24 -20.81 7.66
CA ASP A 4 -6.51 -20.19 8.78
C ASP A 4 -5.21 -20.93 9.07
N GLU A 5 -5.26 -22.27 9.11
CA GLU A 5 -4.08 -23.11 9.33
C GLU A 5 -3.02 -22.90 8.23
N ARG A 6 -3.45 -22.80 6.98
CA ARG A 6 -2.55 -22.57 5.84
C ARG A 6 -1.90 -21.20 5.86
N MET A 7 -2.53 -20.21 6.48
CA MET A 7 -2.01 -18.84 6.55
C MET A 7 -0.92 -18.65 7.61
N HIS A 8 -0.58 -19.67 8.40
CA HIS A 8 0.50 -19.57 9.40
C HIS A 8 1.83 -19.10 8.81
N ALA A 9 2.17 -19.53 7.59
CA ALA A 9 3.37 -19.06 6.90
C ALA A 9 3.37 -17.55 6.67
N CYS A 10 2.21 -16.94 6.46
CA CYS A 10 2.03 -15.49 6.25
C CYS A 10 1.97 -14.76 7.59
N THR A 11 1.16 -15.26 8.52
CA THR A 11 0.84 -14.60 9.79
C THR A 11 2.01 -14.57 10.77
N THR A 12 2.98 -15.48 10.64
CA THR A 12 4.23 -15.44 11.40
C THR A 12 4.95 -14.10 11.24
N CYS A 13 4.96 -13.54 10.04
CA CYS A 13 5.57 -12.25 9.75
C CYS A 13 4.55 -11.10 9.79
N HIS A 14 3.40 -11.25 9.15
CA HIS A 14 2.41 -10.17 8.99
C HIS A 14 1.44 -10.00 10.16
N GLY A 15 1.60 -10.74 11.26
CA GLY A 15 0.68 -10.74 12.41
C GLY A 15 -0.49 -11.71 12.22
N VAL A 16 -1.06 -12.18 13.33
CA VAL A 16 -2.03 -13.29 13.36
C VAL A 16 -3.28 -13.08 12.50
N GLN A 17 -3.61 -11.83 12.17
CA GLN A 17 -4.70 -11.45 11.29
C GLN A 17 -4.24 -10.56 10.12
N GLY A 18 -2.94 -10.53 9.82
CA GLY A 18 -2.40 -9.66 8.77
C GLY A 18 -2.38 -8.18 9.14
N GLN A 19 -2.43 -7.86 10.43
CA GLN A 19 -2.42 -6.47 10.92
C GLN A 19 -1.08 -5.76 10.74
N GLY A 20 -0.02 -6.50 10.42
CA GLY A 20 1.36 -6.03 10.37
C GLY A 20 2.09 -6.17 11.70
N ARG A 21 3.36 -5.83 11.70
CA ARG A 21 4.24 -5.78 12.87
C ARG A 21 4.74 -4.36 13.08
N ASN A 22 5.19 -4.07 14.28
CA ASN A 22 5.82 -2.78 14.59
C ASN A 22 7.28 -2.76 14.11
N ASN A 23 7.48 -2.88 12.80
CA ASN A 23 8.78 -2.80 12.13
C ASN A 23 8.61 -2.36 10.66
N ASP A 24 9.74 -2.16 9.99
CA ASP A 24 9.81 -1.62 8.63
C ASP A 24 9.55 -2.66 7.53
N TYR A 25 9.47 -3.96 7.87
CA TYR A 25 9.51 -5.05 6.90
C TYR A 25 8.19 -5.78 6.71
N PHE A 26 7.34 -5.85 7.74
CA PHE A 26 6.14 -6.67 7.75
C PHE A 26 4.87 -5.80 7.82
N PRO A 27 4.42 -5.27 6.66
CA PRO A 27 3.31 -4.34 6.62
C PRO A 27 1.97 -5.01 6.92
N ARG A 28 0.99 -4.18 7.28
CA ARG A 28 -0.42 -4.57 7.29
C ARG A 28 -0.85 -4.99 5.89
N ILE A 29 -1.38 -6.20 5.77
CA ILE A 29 -1.94 -6.76 4.54
C ILE A 29 -3.47 -6.92 4.62
N ALA A 30 -4.03 -6.99 5.83
CA ALA A 30 -5.46 -7.13 6.06
C ALA A 30 -6.27 -5.92 5.54
N GLY A 31 -7.44 -6.20 4.96
CA GLY A 31 -8.40 -5.20 4.51
C GLY A 31 -8.01 -4.41 3.26
N LYS A 32 -6.93 -4.79 2.60
CA LYS A 32 -6.58 -4.22 1.29
C LYS A 32 -7.39 -4.88 0.17
N PRO A 33 -7.63 -4.20 -0.96
CA PRO A 33 -8.31 -4.81 -2.10
C PRO A 33 -7.67 -6.14 -2.52
N ALA A 34 -8.48 -7.15 -2.81
CA ALA A 34 -8.00 -8.49 -3.14
C ALA A 34 -7.11 -8.51 -4.39
N ASP A 35 -7.48 -7.77 -5.44
CA ASP A 35 -6.68 -7.70 -6.66
C ASP A 35 -5.33 -7.00 -6.41
N TYR A 36 -5.29 -5.99 -5.53
CA TYR A 36 -4.02 -5.42 -5.11
C TYR A 36 -3.13 -6.47 -4.44
N LEU A 37 -3.66 -7.22 -3.48
CA LEU A 37 -2.90 -8.27 -2.79
C LEU A 37 -2.41 -9.33 -3.78
N PHE A 38 -3.27 -9.79 -4.67
CA PHE A 38 -2.92 -10.74 -5.71
C PHE A 38 -1.77 -10.22 -6.59
N ASN A 39 -1.87 -8.98 -7.07
CA ASN A 39 -0.83 -8.35 -7.88
C ASN A 39 0.52 -8.27 -7.12
N GLN A 40 0.50 -8.04 -5.80
CA GLN A 40 1.72 -8.04 -4.99
C GLN A 40 2.32 -9.44 -4.86
N LEU A 41 1.50 -10.46 -4.64
CA LEU A 41 1.98 -11.85 -4.55
C LEU A 41 2.62 -12.29 -5.87
N ILE A 42 1.98 -11.98 -7.00
CA ILE A 42 2.55 -12.21 -8.33
C ILE A 42 3.86 -11.43 -8.52
N ALA A 43 3.89 -10.15 -8.16
CA ALA A 43 5.09 -9.32 -8.30
C ALA A 43 6.27 -9.86 -7.49
N PHE A 44 6.05 -10.33 -6.27
CA PHE A 44 7.11 -10.97 -5.46
C PHE A 44 7.57 -12.31 -6.04
N ARG A 45 6.63 -13.12 -6.55
CA ARG A 45 6.96 -14.41 -7.16
C ARG A 45 7.75 -14.25 -8.46
N ASP A 46 7.33 -13.31 -9.30
CA ASP A 46 7.80 -13.19 -10.68
C ASP A 46 8.84 -12.06 -10.86
N GLY A 47 9.28 -11.42 -9.77
CA GLY A 47 10.42 -10.49 -9.76
C GLY A 47 10.08 -9.02 -10.01
N GLY A 48 8.80 -8.65 -10.14
CA GLY A 48 8.37 -7.24 -10.24
C GLY A 48 8.54 -6.46 -8.93
N ARG A 49 8.66 -7.19 -7.81
CA ARG A 49 8.93 -6.65 -6.48
C ARG A 49 9.91 -7.57 -5.76
N THR A 50 11.00 -7.01 -5.24
CA THR A 50 12.06 -7.82 -4.65
C THR A 50 12.06 -7.72 -3.13
N TYR A 51 11.82 -8.84 -2.49
CA TYR A 51 12.10 -9.11 -1.08
C TYR A 51 12.30 -10.62 -0.95
N PRO A 52 13.54 -11.11 -0.76
CA PRO A 52 13.85 -12.54 -0.86
C PRO A 52 12.96 -13.46 -0.03
N PRO A 53 12.62 -13.16 1.25
CA PRO A 53 11.72 -14.02 2.02
C PRO A 53 10.35 -14.23 1.38
N MET A 54 9.76 -13.17 0.80
CA MET A 54 8.48 -13.27 0.08
C MET A 54 8.64 -14.05 -1.23
N GLY A 55 9.69 -13.78 -2.00
CA GLY A 55 9.96 -14.51 -3.24
C GLY A 55 10.12 -16.03 -3.00
N TYR A 56 10.86 -16.43 -1.99
CA TYR A 56 11.02 -17.85 -1.64
C TYR A 56 9.70 -18.51 -1.19
N LEU A 57 8.92 -17.81 -0.36
CA LEU A 57 7.64 -18.32 0.13
C LEU A 57 6.65 -18.58 -1.00
N LEU A 58 6.68 -17.75 -2.03
CA LEU A 58 5.68 -17.75 -3.12
C LEU A 58 6.12 -18.54 -4.36
N ALA A 59 7.40 -18.91 -4.48
CA ALA A 59 8.04 -19.40 -5.70
C ALA A 59 7.28 -20.52 -6.44
N PHE A 60 6.59 -21.39 -5.72
CA PHE A 60 5.91 -22.55 -6.29
C PHE A 60 4.39 -22.51 -6.08
N LEU A 61 3.83 -21.38 -5.64
CA LEU A 61 2.39 -21.26 -5.42
C LEU A 61 1.67 -20.88 -6.72
N PRO A 62 0.66 -21.65 -7.14
CA PRO A 62 -0.07 -21.36 -8.37
C PRO A 62 -1.06 -20.19 -8.18
N ASP A 63 -1.38 -19.49 -9.27
CA ASP A 63 -2.28 -18.34 -9.29
C ASP A 63 -3.61 -18.56 -8.57
N PRO A 64 -4.33 -19.68 -8.75
CA PRO A 64 -5.59 -19.90 -8.04
C PRO A 64 -5.43 -19.91 -6.51
N TYR A 65 -4.27 -20.34 -6.01
CA TYR A 65 -4.01 -20.31 -4.57
C TYR A 65 -3.62 -18.92 -4.08
N LEU A 66 -2.88 -18.17 -4.88
CA LEU A 66 -2.57 -16.77 -4.60
C LEU A 66 -3.84 -15.91 -4.55
N HIS A 67 -4.83 -16.16 -5.42
CA HIS A 67 -6.15 -15.52 -5.34
C HIS A 67 -6.84 -15.80 -4.01
N LYS A 68 -6.88 -17.07 -3.57
CA LYS A 68 -7.49 -17.43 -2.28
C LYS A 68 -6.81 -16.76 -1.08
N ILE A 69 -5.48 -16.66 -1.09
CA ILE A 69 -4.72 -15.93 -0.07
C ILE A 69 -5.12 -14.45 -0.07
N SER A 70 -5.24 -13.85 -1.24
CA SER A 70 -5.60 -12.45 -1.40
C SER A 70 -7.01 -12.15 -0.89
N GLU A 71 -7.99 -12.97 -1.25
CA GLU A 71 -9.37 -12.89 -0.77
C GLU A 71 -9.45 -13.05 0.76
N TYR A 72 -8.70 -14.00 1.31
CA TYR A 72 -8.65 -14.24 2.75
C TYR A 72 -8.20 -12.99 3.52
N PHE A 73 -7.07 -12.39 3.16
CA PHE A 73 -6.57 -11.21 3.86
C PHE A 73 -7.40 -9.95 3.56
N ALA A 74 -7.97 -9.82 2.35
CA ALA A 74 -8.86 -8.72 2.01
C ALA A 74 -10.12 -8.67 2.89
N ALA A 75 -10.64 -9.83 3.30
CA ALA A 75 -11.82 -9.95 4.14
C ALA A 75 -11.55 -9.64 5.64
N LEU A 76 -10.30 -9.61 6.08
CA LEU A 76 -9.94 -9.39 7.48
C LEU A 76 -9.92 -7.91 7.83
N GLN A 77 -10.44 -7.56 9.02
CA GLN A 77 -10.49 -6.19 9.54
C GLN A 77 -9.94 -6.10 10.99
N PRO A 78 -8.68 -6.54 11.24
CA PRO A 78 -8.09 -6.40 12.56
C PRO A 78 -7.90 -4.94 12.95
N PRO A 79 -7.73 -4.63 14.25
CA PRO A 79 -7.40 -3.29 14.69
C PRO A 79 -6.20 -2.70 13.95
N TYR A 80 -6.22 -1.38 13.78
CA TYR A 80 -5.07 -0.64 13.26
C TYR A 80 -4.02 -0.48 14.36
N PRO A 81 -2.73 -0.38 14.02
CA PRO A 81 -1.71 0.00 14.98
C PRO A 81 -1.96 1.42 15.49
N ASN A 82 -1.40 1.74 16.64
CA ASN A 82 -1.41 3.12 17.12
C ASN A 82 -0.63 4.01 16.15
N PRO A 83 -1.12 5.21 15.86
CA PRO A 83 -0.39 6.17 15.04
C PRO A 83 0.98 6.52 15.63
N ASP A 84 1.95 6.84 14.78
CA ASP A 84 3.25 7.35 15.22
C ASP A 84 3.06 8.65 16.00
N SER A 85 3.71 8.75 17.15
CA SER A 85 3.57 9.89 18.08
C SER A 85 4.86 10.67 18.33
N GLN A 86 5.98 10.27 17.69
CA GLN A 86 7.25 10.97 17.85
C GLN A 86 7.13 12.43 17.38
N PRO A 87 7.62 13.41 18.15
CA PRO A 87 7.53 14.81 17.76
C PRO A 87 8.21 15.08 16.42
N LEU A 88 7.53 15.80 15.56
CA LEU A 88 8.06 16.28 14.27
C LEU A 88 7.63 17.73 14.04
N PRO A 89 8.42 18.51 13.25
CA PRO A 89 8.04 19.86 12.89
C PRO A 89 6.65 19.92 12.24
N ALA A 90 5.77 20.78 12.75
CA ALA A 90 4.43 20.97 12.22
C ALA A 90 4.46 21.30 10.71
N ALA A 91 5.38 22.16 10.29
CA ALA A 91 5.54 22.52 8.88
C ALA A 91 5.84 21.33 7.95
N LEU A 92 6.53 20.29 8.45
CA LEU A 92 6.75 19.05 7.69
C LEU A 92 5.46 18.27 7.52
N LEU A 93 4.69 18.15 8.61
CA LEU A 93 3.42 17.43 8.60
C LEU A 93 2.36 18.14 7.76
N ASP A 94 2.27 19.47 7.84
CA ASP A 94 1.37 20.30 7.02
C ASP A 94 1.72 20.16 5.53
N TYR A 95 3.01 20.13 5.20
CA TYR A 95 3.45 19.90 3.83
C TYR A 95 3.07 18.49 3.33
N GLY A 96 3.27 17.46 4.15
CA GLY A 96 2.85 16.10 3.85
C GLY A 96 1.33 16.00 3.63
N LYS A 97 0.54 16.62 4.53
CA LYS A 97 -0.91 16.73 4.39
C LYS A 97 -1.31 17.35 3.05
N LYS A 98 -0.70 18.48 2.70
CA LYS A 98 -0.99 19.16 1.43
C LYS A 98 -0.74 18.25 0.24
N LEU A 99 0.40 17.56 0.17
CA LEU A 99 0.70 16.64 -0.92
C LEU A 99 -0.30 15.47 -0.99
N VAL A 100 -0.64 14.88 0.15
CA VAL A 100 -1.58 13.74 0.21
C VAL A 100 -2.98 14.14 -0.20
N THR A 101 -3.47 15.32 0.22
CA THR A 101 -4.87 15.72 0.04
C THR A 101 -5.10 16.62 -1.17
N GLN A 102 -4.09 17.34 -1.65
CA GLN A 102 -4.22 18.33 -2.73
C GLN A 102 -3.23 18.07 -3.89
N GLY A 103 -2.12 17.40 -3.62
CA GLY A 103 -1.04 17.23 -4.59
C GLY A 103 -0.25 18.52 -4.84
N ASP A 104 0.41 18.56 -6.00
CA ASP A 104 1.13 19.72 -6.50
C ASP A 104 0.92 19.85 -8.02
N PRO A 105 -0.08 20.63 -8.45
CA PRO A 105 -0.39 20.82 -9.87
C PRO A 105 0.78 21.38 -10.69
N SER A 106 1.63 22.21 -10.08
CA SER A 106 2.79 22.80 -10.78
C SER A 106 3.80 21.75 -11.25
N ARG A 107 3.88 20.62 -10.53
CA ARG A 107 4.71 19.46 -10.88
C ARG A 107 3.91 18.31 -11.54
N LYS A 108 2.64 18.56 -11.87
CA LYS A 108 1.72 17.51 -12.37
C LYS A 108 1.70 16.29 -11.42
N LEU A 109 1.69 16.56 -10.13
CA LEU A 109 1.63 15.55 -9.06
C LEU A 109 0.22 15.56 -8.48
N PRO A 110 -0.60 14.54 -8.78
CA PRO A 110 -1.96 14.44 -8.21
C PRO A 110 -1.90 14.16 -6.70
N ALA A 111 -2.98 14.49 -5.99
CA ALA A 111 -3.15 14.09 -4.61
C ALA A 111 -3.15 12.56 -4.47
N CYS A 112 -2.53 12.03 -3.43
CA CYS A 112 -2.58 10.59 -3.14
C CYS A 112 -4.05 10.13 -2.96
N ALA A 113 -4.86 10.95 -2.28
CA ALA A 113 -6.28 10.70 -2.06
C ALA A 113 -7.11 10.59 -3.35
N ALA A 114 -6.66 11.18 -4.46
CA ALA A 114 -7.37 11.10 -5.74
C ALA A 114 -7.45 9.68 -6.31
N CYS A 115 -6.49 8.83 -5.96
CA CYS A 115 -6.46 7.42 -6.36
C CYS A 115 -6.71 6.47 -5.18
N HIS A 116 -6.06 6.73 -4.03
CA HIS A 116 -6.14 5.87 -2.85
C HIS A 116 -7.42 6.06 -2.00
N GLY A 117 -8.36 6.86 -2.50
CA GLY A 117 -9.64 7.15 -1.86
C GLY A 117 -9.55 8.34 -0.88
N ALA A 118 -10.66 9.06 -0.72
CA ALA A 118 -10.73 10.25 0.14
C ALA A 118 -10.38 9.94 1.61
N ARG A 119 -10.68 8.72 2.07
CA ARG A 119 -10.34 8.22 3.40
C ARG A 119 -8.97 7.53 3.45
N LEU A 120 -8.26 7.44 2.33
CA LEU A 120 -6.98 6.73 2.20
C LEU A 120 -7.05 5.23 2.56
N THR A 121 -8.23 4.64 2.45
CA THR A 121 -8.50 3.22 2.72
C THR A 121 -8.32 2.33 1.49
N GLY A 122 -7.98 2.92 0.35
CA GLY A 122 -7.86 2.24 -0.93
C GLY A 122 -9.11 2.39 -1.79
N THR A 123 -9.02 1.91 -3.03
CA THR A 123 -10.12 1.89 -4.00
C THR A 123 -10.15 0.54 -4.70
N GLN A 124 -11.32 -0.07 -4.76
CA GLN A 124 -11.51 -1.33 -5.48
C GLN A 124 -11.28 -1.12 -6.99
N PRO A 125 -10.79 -2.13 -7.71
CA PRO A 125 -10.35 -3.44 -7.20
C PRO A 125 -8.86 -3.50 -6.82
N GLY A 126 -8.00 -2.56 -7.25
CA GLY A 126 -6.55 -2.75 -7.25
C GLY A 126 -5.70 -1.66 -6.59
N ILE A 127 -6.29 -0.63 -5.97
CA ILE A 127 -5.54 0.46 -5.33
C ILE A 127 -5.57 0.29 -3.80
N PRO A 128 -4.41 0.17 -3.13
CA PRO A 128 -4.35 -0.14 -1.71
C PRO A 128 -4.67 1.05 -0.82
N GLY A 129 -5.12 0.77 0.41
CA GLY A 129 -5.12 1.74 1.51
C GLY A 129 -3.70 2.07 1.97
N LEU A 130 -3.51 3.30 2.44
CA LEU A 130 -2.22 3.85 2.87
C LEU A 130 -2.10 3.97 4.39
N LEU A 131 -3.18 3.72 5.14
CA LEU A 131 -3.21 3.87 6.59
C LEU A 131 -2.76 2.58 7.31
N GLY A 132 -2.29 2.74 8.55
CA GLY A 132 -1.80 1.64 9.36
C GLY A 132 -0.44 1.08 8.92
N LEU A 133 0.34 1.88 8.22
CA LEU A 133 1.69 1.58 7.74
C LEU A 133 2.71 2.48 8.44
N HIS A 134 3.91 1.96 8.69
CA HIS A 134 5.01 2.74 9.25
C HIS A 134 5.59 3.70 8.21
N ALA A 135 6.04 4.88 8.68
CA ALA A 135 6.64 5.90 7.80
C ALA A 135 7.84 5.36 7.02
N SER A 136 8.72 4.60 7.67
CA SER A 136 9.88 3.98 7.03
C SER A 136 9.50 2.96 5.94
N TYR A 137 8.43 2.18 6.16
CA TYR A 137 7.92 1.28 5.14
C TYR A 137 7.41 2.05 3.91
N ILE A 138 6.59 3.09 4.12
CA ILE A 138 6.06 3.92 3.03
C ILE A 138 7.22 4.57 2.25
N ALA A 139 8.18 5.16 2.97
CA ALA A 139 9.36 5.80 2.36
C ALA A 139 10.18 4.79 1.55
N GLY A 140 10.41 3.58 2.09
CA GLY A 140 11.11 2.51 1.40
C GLY A 140 10.42 2.09 0.11
N GLN A 141 9.08 1.97 0.12
CA GLN A 141 8.33 1.61 -1.09
C GLN A 141 8.41 2.71 -2.16
N MET A 142 8.30 3.99 -1.79
CA MET A 142 8.52 5.10 -2.72
C MET A 142 9.94 5.06 -3.31
N GLY A 143 10.95 4.78 -2.49
CA GLY A 143 12.32 4.60 -2.92
C GLY A 143 12.51 3.48 -3.94
N THR A 144 11.90 2.32 -3.72
CA THR A 144 11.99 1.17 -4.65
C THR A 144 11.30 1.44 -5.99
N TRP A 145 10.16 2.14 -6.02
CA TRP A 145 9.55 2.58 -7.27
C TRP A 145 10.41 3.62 -7.99
N ARG A 146 10.94 4.61 -7.25
CA ARG A 146 11.79 5.65 -7.83
C ARG A 146 13.07 5.08 -8.44
N SER A 147 13.70 4.11 -7.80
CA SER A 147 14.89 3.42 -8.30
C SER A 147 14.61 2.42 -9.42
N GLY A 148 13.35 2.08 -9.68
CA GLY A 148 12.98 1.07 -10.66
C GLY A 148 13.21 -0.38 -10.21
N THR A 149 13.38 -0.63 -8.89
CA THR A 149 13.48 -1.99 -8.34
C THR A 149 12.13 -2.59 -7.96
N ARG A 150 11.08 -1.78 -7.94
CA ARG A 150 9.68 -2.22 -7.83
C ARG A 150 8.92 -1.79 -9.08
N HIS A 151 8.17 -2.74 -9.65
CA HIS A 151 7.32 -2.53 -10.82
C HIS A 151 5.89 -2.97 -10.53
N ALA A 152 4.92 -2.23 -11.08
CA ALA A 152 3.52 -2.62 -11.13
C ALA A 152 3.12 -2.95 -12.58
N ILE A 153 1.86 -3.38 -12.77
CA ILE A 153 1.30 -3.62 -14.11
C ILE A 153 1.35 -2.32 -14.92
N ALA A 154 1.87 -2.40 -16.14
CA ALA A 154 2.02 -1.25 -17.01
C ALA A 154 0.65 -0.74 -17.52
N PRO A 155 0.46 0.59 -17.60
CA PRO A 155 1.37 1.66 -17.20
C PRO A 155 1.51 1.74 -15.67
N ASP A 156 2.75 1.77 -15.17
CA ASP A 156 3.03 1.81 -13.73
C ASP A 156 2.81 3.23 -13.19
N CYS A 157 1.61 3.44 -12.64
CA CYS A 157 1.20 4.74 -12.12
C CYS A 157 2.03 5.17 -10.90
N MET A 158 2.41 4.24 -10.01
CA MET A 158 3.20 4.58 -8.84
C MET A 158 4.66 4.91 -9.17
N HIS A 159 5.26 4.27 -10.16
CA HIS A 159 6.56 4.71 -10.67
C HIS A 159 6.47 6.15 -11.22
N SER A 160 5.43 6.44 -12.01
CA SER A 160 5.20 7.79 -12.56
C SER A 160 5.01 8.87 -11.49
N ILE A 161 4.49 8.50 -10.31
CA ILE A 161 4.41 9.37 -9.13
C ILE A 161 5.76 9.46 -8.43
N ALA A 162 6.38 8.32 -8.13
CA ALA A 162 7.58 8.25 -7.29
C ALA A 162 8.78 9.03 -7.87
N VAL A 163 8.95 9.02 -9.20
CA VAL A 163 10.03 9.76 -9.88
C VAL A 163 9.87 11.28 -9.79
N LYS A 164 8.69 11.79 -9.46
CA LYS A 164 8.41 13.21 -9.27
C LYS A 164 8.61 13.65 -7.82
N LEU A 165 8.70 12.71 -6.87
CA LEU A 165 8.84 13.01 -5.46
C LEU A 165 10.31 13.26 -5.11
N THR A 166 10.57 14.34 -4.38
CA THR A 166 11.85 14.60 -3.73
C THR A 166 11.96 13.80 -2.43
N ASP A 167 13.15 13.72 -1.84
CA ASP A 167 13.35 13.09 -0.53
C ASP A 167 12.53 13.78 0.56
N ARG A 168 12.40 15.11 0.48
CA ARG A 168 11.55 15.88 1.38
C ARG A 168 10.08 15.51 1.22
N ASP A 169 9.59 15.34 0.00
CA ASP A 169 8.21 14.91 -0.26
C ASP A 169 7.94 13.55 0.36
N ILE A 170 8.83 12.58 0.10
CA ILE A 170 8.71 11.22 0.64
C ILE A 170 8.71 11.24 2.17
N THR A 171 9.62 12.00 2.79
CA THR A 171 9.67 12.16 4.24
C THR A 171 8.38 12.77 4.79
N ALA A 172 7.89 13.84 4.17
CA ALA A 172 6.68 14.53 4.62
C ALA A 172 5.43 13.65 4.49
N VAL A 173 5.23 13.04 3.32
CA VAL A 173 4.08 12.18 3.02
C VAL A 173 4.05 10.94 3.92
N SER A 174 5.16 10.22 4.03
CA SER A 174 5.24 9.01 4.84
C SER A 174 4.98 9.28 6.32
N ASN A 175 5.56 10.34 6.86
CA ASN A 175 5.36 10.72 8.25
C ASN A 175 3.95 11.23 8.53
N TRP A 176 3.34 11.96 7.62
CA TRP A 176 1.95 12.38 7.80
C TRP A 176 0.99 11.18 7.75
N LEU A 177 1.14 10.26 6.78
CA LEU A 177 0.30 9.06 6.65
C LEU A 177 0.40 8.15 7.87
N ALA A 178 1.61 7.91 8.40
CA ALA A 178 1.82 7.04 9.56
C ALA A 178 1.19 7.57 10.86
N ARG A 179 0.82 8.86 10.87
CA ARG A 179 0.18 9.53 12.01
C ARG A 179 -1.34 9.62 11.92
N GLN A 180 -1.92 9.16 10.82
CA GLN A 180 -3.37 9.24 10.69
C GLN A 180 -4.06 8.22 11.59
N PRO A 181 -5.13 8.61 12.28
CA PRO A 181 -5.91 7.70 13.10
C PRO A 181 -6.60 6.64 12.23
N ARG A 182 -7.07 5.59 12.88
CA ARG A 182 -7.97 4.64 12.23
C ARG A 182 -9.19 5.36 11.67
N PRO A 183 -9.58 5.13 10.41
CA PRO A 183 -10.82 5.67 9.86
C PRO A 183 -12.04 4.97 10.49
N ASP A 184 -13.16 5.67 10.58
CA ASP A 184 -14.43 5.09 11.07
C ASP A 184 -14.86 3.91 10.21
N ASP A 185 -14.78 4.06 8.90
CA ASP A 185 -14.97 3.00 7.92
C ASP A 185 -13.62 2.66 7.25
N PRO A 186 -12.99 1.53 7.60
CA PRO A 186 -11.70 1.11 7.06
C PRO A 186 -11.82 0.40 5.70
N THR A 187 -13.02 0.18 5.17
CA THR A 187 -13.21 -0.53 3.90
C THR A 187 -12.69 0.29 2.71
N PRO A 188 -12.09 -0.34 1.69
CA PRO A 188 -11.76 0.33 0.46
C PRO A 188 -13.00 0.96 -0.20
N ALA A 189 -12.82 2.13 -0.80
CA ALA A 189 -13.86 2.77 -1.59
C ALA A 189 -14.30 1.87 -2.76
N PRO A 190 -15.56 1.94 -3.21
CA PRO A 190 -15.99 1.26 -4.43
C PRO A 190 -15.13 1.66 -5.63
N LYS A 191 -15.11 0.83 -6.68
CA LYS A 191 -14.47 1.19 -7.93
C LYS A 191 -14.97 2.57 -8.38
N ASN A 192 -14.03 3.49 -8.58
CA ASN A 192 -14.38 4.81 -9.09
C ASN A 192 -14.77 4.68 -10.57
N THR A 193 -15.91 5.22 -10.94
CA THR A 193 -16.39 5.30 -12.33
C THR A 193 -15.78 6.48 -13.08
N GLY A 194 -15.09 7.39 -12.39
CA GLY A 194 -14.37 8.51 -12.98
C GLY A 194 -12.97 8.09 -13.45
N ARG A 195 -12.45 8.88 -14.40
CA ARG A 195 -11.08 8.68 -14.90
C ARG A 195 -10.07 9.03 -13.81
N LEU A 196 -9.09 8.15 -13.60
CA LEU A 196 -7.96 8.45 -12.73
C LEU A 196 -7.13 9.62 -13.28
N PRO A 197 -6.46 10.42 -12.41
CA PRO A 197 -5.59 11.53 -12.83
C PRO A 197 -4.46 11.11 -13.77
N ILE A 198 -4.03 9.87 -13.67
CA ILE A 198 -3.01 9.24 -14.53
C ILE A 198 -3.43 7.81 -14.86
N ALA A 199 -2.97 7.29 -15.99
CA ALA A 199 -3.21 5.90 -16.36
C ALA A 199 -2.54 4.93 -15.38
N CYS A 200 -3.23 3.86 -15.01
CA CYS A 200 -2.79 2.89 -14.02
C CYS A 200 -3.18 1.47 -14.43
N GLY A 201 -2.21 0.64 -14.81
CA GLY A 201 -2.47 -0.70 -15.32
C GLY A 201 -3.03 -1.68 -14.28
N SER A 202 -2.80 -1.41 -12.98
CA SER A 202 -3.38 -2.21 -11.90
C SER A 202 -4.82 -1.79 -11.52
N GLN A 203 -5.37 -0.78 -12.20
CA GLN A 203 -6.75 -0.31 -12.01
C GLN A 203 -7.44 -0.26 -13.36
N PRO A 204 -8.01 -1.36 -13.85
CA PRO A 204 -8.68 -1.41 -15.15
C PRO A 204 -9.88 -0.45 -15.17
N GLU A 205 -10.09 0.21 -16.33
CA GLU A 205 -11.20 1.12 -16.57
C GLU A 205 -12.58 0.44 -16.51
#